data_555c9780653607353bb149fe4c717de9
#
_entry.id   555c9780653607353bb149fe4c717de9
#
_cell.length_a   1.000
_cell.length_b   1.000
_cell.length_c   1.000
_cell.angle_alpha   90.00
_cell.angle_beta   90.00
_cell.angle_gamma   90.00
#
_symmetry.space_group_name_H-M   'P 1'
#
loop_
_entity.id
_entity.type
_entity.pdbx_description
1 polymer ?
#
loop_
_entity_poly.entity_id
_entity_poly.type
_entity_poly.pdbx_seq_one_letter_code
_entity_poly.pdbx_strand_id
1 'polypeptide(L)'
;MEPNLDTIGYTLYEYKNTPQGYEGSYHGSQHKEDTTMNTHATHQDKSSSKGGGYGRFFAMIATSTVVMYGLMYLNTYAIDHVFFSQTRMWMALYMGGMMTIIMLVFMLGMYSNRSTNIAIFAGAAIAFVAGVTLVRTQATVGDVAWMKAMIPHHSIAILVSERANFSDPRVQELATAIIEAQLSEIEEMKNYIADIEANGDAPAGTPRTIPSE
;
A
#
# COMPACT_ATOMS: atom_id res chain seq x y z
N MET A 1 -37.13 27.08 11.27
CA MET A 1 -35.95 27.56 12.01
C MET A 1 -34.75 27.01 11.25
N GLU A 2 -34.24 27.81 10.32
CA GLU A 2 -33.08 27.42 9.51
C GLU A 2 -31.79 27.74 10.25
N PRO A 3 -30.77 26.89 10.25
CA PRO A 3 -29.45 27.29 10.75
C PRO A 3 -28.65 28.00 9.66
N ASN A 4 -28.17 29.16 10.04
CA ASN A 4 -27.37 30.14 9.33
C ASN A 4 -25.99 29.56 8.91
N LEU A 5 -25.68 29.60 7.59
CA LEU A 5 -24.48 29.08 6.94
C LEU A 5 -23.39 30.13 6.71
N ASP A 6 -23.18 31.05 7.65
CA ASP A 6 -22.13 32.05 7.53
C ASP A 6 -21.19 31.99 8.73
N THR A 7 -20.15 31.18 8.65
CA THR A 7 -18.84 31.44 9.31
C THR A 7 -17.86 30.29 9.00
N ILE A 8 -17.31 30.21 7.80
CA ILE A 8 -16.00 29.60 7.57
C ILE A 8 -15.13 30.66 6.89
N GLY A 9 -14.42 31.40 7.73
CA GLY A 9 -13.46 32.41 7.29
C GLY A 9 -12.22 31.75 6.68
N TYR A 10 -12.06 31.92 5.38
CA TYR A 10 -10.79 31.65 4.70
C TYR A 10 -9.80 32.77 5.02
N THR A 11 -8.82 32.48 5.83
CA THR A 11 -7.67 33.37 6.02
C THR A 11 -6.71 33.16 4.86
N LEU A 12 -6.81 34.05 3.87
CA LEU A 12 -5.82 34.18 2.81
C LEU A 12 -4.57 34.85 3.37
N TYR A 13 -3.48 34.11 3.45
CA TYR A 13 -2.14 34.69 3.67
C TYR A 13 -1.67 35.37 2.39
N GLU A 14 -1.77 36.69 2.38
CA GLU A 14 -1.19 37.58 1.36
C GLU A 14 0.33 37.69 1.59
N TYR A 15 1.13 37.05 0.73
CA TYR A 15 2.59 37.19 0.72
C TYR A 15 2.97 38.47 -0.04
N LYS A 16 3.25 39.54 0.72
CA LYS A 16 3.76 40.80 0.17
C LYS A 16 5.22 40.66 -0.26
N ASN A 17 5.46 40.79 -1.57
CA ASN A 17 6.76 41.06 -2.15
C ASN A 17 7.28 42.42 -1.71
N THR A 18 8.45 42.51 -1.13
CA THR A 18 9.21 43.73 -1.00
C THR A 18 10.63 43.50 -1.51
N PRO A 19 11.07 44.25 -2.53
CA PRO A 19 12.47 44.25 -2.94
C PRO A 19 13.20 45.32 -2.14
N GLN A 20 14.25 44.97 -1.42
CA GLN A 20 15.22 45.96 -0.98
C GLN A 20 16.60 45.59 -1.50
N GLY A 21 17.08 46.48 -2.37
CA GLY A 21 18.46 46.54 -2.80
C GLY A 21 19.36 46.98 -1.66
N TYR A 22 20.57 46.44 -1.67
CA TYR A 22 21.68 46.93 -0.88
C TYR A 22 22.83 47.25 -1.83
N GLU A 23 22.99 48.55 -2.13
CA GLU A 23 24.25 49.14 -2.63
C GLU A 23 25.15 49.38 -1.44
N GLY A 24 26.41 49.05 -1.57
CA GLY A 24 27.40 49.34 -0.55
C GLY A 24 28.82 48.92 -0.97
N SER A 25 29.35 49.71 -1.84
CA SER A 25 30.69 50.37 -1.66
C SER A 25 31.94 49.53 -1.57
N TYR A 26 32.73 49.70 -2.62
CA TYR A 26 34.10 49.29 -2.78
C TYR A 26 35.03 49.95 -1.77
N HIS A 27 35.95 49.18 -1.17
CA HIS A 27 37.26 49.68 -0.80
C HIS A 27 38.31 48.61 -1.09
N GLY A 28 39.20 48.92 -2.01
CA GLY A 28 40.34 48.13 -2.36
C GLY A 28 41.46 48.30 -1.33
N SER A 29 42.21 47.27 -1.13
CA SER A 29 43.63 47.37 -0.79
C SER A 29 44.36 46.16 -1.31
N GLN A 30 45.29 46.45 -2.19
CA GLN A 30 46.26 45.51 -2.70
C GLN A 30 47.30 45.22 -1.58
N HIS A 31 47.61 43.95 -1.36
CA HIS A 31 48.91 43.54 -0.86
C HIS A 31 49.38 42.32 -1.65
N LYS A 32 50.55 42.49 -2.22
CA LYS A 32 51.38 41.50 -2.92
C LYS A 32 52.15 40.65 -1.92
N GLU A 33 52.54 39.47 -2.46
CA GLU A 33 53.64 38.59 -2.06
C GLU A 33 53.35 37.73 -0.81
N ASP A 34 53.63 36.47 -0.76
CA ASP A 34 54.76 35.68 -1.24
C ASP A 34 54.50 34.20 -1.32
N THR A 35 55.23 33.57 -2.18
CA THR A 35 55.41 32.17 -2.49
C THR A 35 55.71 31.32 -1.25
N THR A 36 54.95 30.21 -1.03
CA THR A 36 55.55 28.91 -0.71
C THR A 36 54.59 27.75 -1.00
N MET A 37 55.08 26.85 -1.83
CA MET A 37 54.52 25.53 -2.08
C MET A 37 54.22 24.78 -0.77
N ASN A 38 53.05 24.26 -0.62
CA ASN A 38 52.87 23.04 0.12
C ASN A 38 51.78 22.15 -0.54
N THR A 39 52.25 21.26 -1.39
CA THR A 39 51.55 20.14 -1.97
C THR A 39 51.17 19.16 -0.88
N HIS A 40 50.00 19.28 -0.34
CA HIS A 40 49.29 18.17 0.24
C HIS A 40 47.97 17.97 -0.54
N ALA A 41 48.12 17.26 -1.64
CA ALA A 41 46.98 16.62 -2.30
C ALA A 41 46.44 15.57 -1.32
N THR A 42 45.50 15.96 -0.49
CA THR A 42 44.59 15.02 0.13
C THR A 42 43.71 14.45 -0.98
N HIS A 43 44.13 13.30 -1.49
CA HIS A 43 43.24 12.43 -2.23
C HIS A 43 42.05 12.12 -1.31
N GLN A 44 41.00 12.93 -1.40
CA GLN A 44 39.69 12.53 -0.96
C GLN A 44 39.26 11.43 -1.92
N ASP A 45 39.52 10.22 -1.49
CA ASP A 45 39.04 8.99 -2.07
C ASP A 45 37.52 9.09 -2.05
N LYS A 46 36.92 9.60 -3.16
CA LYS A 46 35.54 9.47 -3.45
C LYS A 46 35.27 8.00 -3.74
N SER A 47 35.27 7.19 -2.68
CA SER A 47 34.61 5.91 -2.69
C SER A 47 33.16 6.17 -3.10
N SER A 48 32.91 6.22 -4.40
CA SER A 48 31.57 6.22 -4.96
C SER A 48 30.97 4.87 -4.59
N SER A 49 30.18 4.81 -3.54
CA SER A 49 29.33 3.67 -3.24
C SER A 49 28.27 3.53 -4.35
N LYS A 50 28.69 3.00 -5.50
CA LYS A 50 27.83 2.73 -6.68
C LYS A 50 26.73 1.70 -6.40
N GLY A 51 26.65 1.12 -5.18
CA GLY A 51 25.66 0.12 -4.78
C GLY A 51 24.54 0.65 -3.88
N GLY A 52 24.67 1.85 -3.29
CA GLY A 52 23.74 2.34 -2.26
C GLY A 52 22.36 2.74 -2.78
N GLY A 53 22.20 3.05 -4.05
CA GLY A 53 20.94 3.50 -4.64
C GLY A 53 19.90 2.39 -4.77
N TYR A 54 20.25 1.25 -5.34
CA TYR A 54 19.34 0.12 -5.55
C TYR A 54 18.91 -0.54 -4.23
N GLY A 55 19.81 -0.65 -3.24
CA GLY A 55 19.44 -1.18 -1.93
C GLY A 55 18.34 -0.35 -1.24
N ARG A 56 18.46 0.98 -1.30
CA ARG A 56 17.41 1.89 -0.81
C ARG A 56 16.11 1.77 -1.60
N PHE A 57 16.19 1.62 -2.91
CA PHE A 57 15.05 1.40 -3.77
C PHE A 57 14.28 0.13 -3.38
N PHE A 58 14.97 -1.01 -3.26
CA PHE A 58 14.33 -2.27 -2.85
C PHE A 58 13.78 -2.20 -1.42
N ALA A 59 14.50 -1.58 -0.48
CA ALA A 59 14.01 -1.38 0.87
C ALA A 59 12.71 -0.57 0.89
N MET A 60 12.64 0.51 0.10
CA MET A 60 11.43 1.33 -0.03
C MET A 60 10.25 0.53 -0.60
N ILE A 61 10.45 -0.21 -1.69
CA ILE A 61 9.40 -1.04 -2.30
C ILE A 61 8.93 -2.12 -1.32
N ALA A 62 9.86 -2.85 -0.69
CA ALA A 62 9.53 -3.91 0.26
C ALA A 62 8.75 -3.34 1.46
N THR A 63 9.23 -2.26 2.07
CA THR A 63 8.53 -1.61 3.20
C THR A 63 7.14 -1.14 2.79
N SER A 64 7.02 -0.45 1.64
CA SER A 64 5.73 0.01 1.15
C SER A 64 4.75 -1.14 0.88
N THR A 65 5.23 -2.25 0.30
CA THR A 65 4.40 -3.42 0.03
C THR A 65 3.94 -4.10 1.32
N VAL A 66 4.80 -4.24 2.32
CA VAL A 66 4.45 -4.80 3.63
C VAL A 66 3.46 -3.91 4.37
N VAL A 67 3.70 -2.60 4.41
CA VAL A 67 2.77 -1.64 5.00
C VAL A 67 1.42 -1.69 4.30
N MET A 68 1.40 -1.66 2.97
CA MET A 68 0.18 -1.75 2.17
C MET A 68 -0.60 -3.03 2.46
N TYR A 69 0.08 -4.19 2.58
CA TYR A 69 -0.55 -5.45 2.95
C TYR A 69 -1.24 -5.35 4.32
N GLY A 70 -0.58 -4.75 5.32
CA GLY A 70 -1.18 -4.50 6.64
C GLY A 70 -2.37 -3.56 6.57
N LEU A 71 -2.26 -2.46 5.80
CA LEU A 71 -3.34 -1.48 5.64
C LEU A 71 -4.60 -2.07 4.98
N MET A 72 -4.48 -3.14 4.20
CA MET A 72 -5.63 -3.84 3.60
C MET A 72 -6.57 -4.48 4.64
N TYR A 73 -6.19 -4.53 5.91
CA TYR A 73 -7.02 -5.06 6.99
C TYR A 73 -7.67 -3.97 7.86
N LEU A 74 -7.33 -2.69 7.66
CA LEU A 74 -7.87 -1.60 8.48
C LEU A 74 -9.39 -1.37 8.31
N ASN A 75 -9.96 -1.83 7.23
CA ASN A 75 -11.38 -1.68 6.93
C ASN A 75 -12.20 -2.93 7.22
N THR A 76 -11.71 -3.85 8.04
CA THR A 76 -12.53 -4.94 8.59
C THR A 76 -13.45 -4.40 9.67
N TYR A 77 -14.68 -4.94 9.74
CA TYR A 77 -15.70 -4.53 10.70
C TYR A 77 -15.32 -4.86 12.14
N ALA A 78 -14.79 -6.07 12.36
CA ALA A 78 -14.42 -6.58 13.68
C ALA A 78 -13.01 -7.19 13.65
N ILE A 79 -12.32 -7.15 14.78
CA ILE A 79 -10.93 -7.61 14.89
C ILE A 79 -10.81 -9.15 14.76
N ASP A 80 -11.83 -9.87 15.18
CA ASP A 80 -11.94 -11.34 15.05
C ASP A 80 -12.25 -11.80 13.62
N HIS A 81 -12.47 -10.86 12.69
CA HIS A 81 -12.56 -11.09 11.26
C HIS A 81 -11.21 -10.93 10.53
N VAL A 82 -10.13 -10.63 11.26
CA VAL A 82 -8.79 -10.50 10.70
C VAL A 82 -8.13 -11.85 10.60
N PHE A 83 -8.18 -12.46 9.42
CA PHE A 83 -7.49 -13.72 9.11
C PHE A 83 -6.39 -13.48 8.08
N PHE A 84 -5.32 -14.27 8.14
CA PHE A 84 -4.31 -14.27 7.10
C PHE A 84 -4.93 -14.69 5.76
N SER A 85 -4.90 -13.79 4.80
CA SER A 85 -5.45 -14.02 3.47
C SER A 85 -4.35 -14.22 2.43
N GLN A 86 -4.23 -15.44 1.93
CA GLN A 86 -3.30 -15.78 0.85
C GLN A 86 -3.62 -14.99 -0.44
N THR A 87 -4.88 -14.79 -0.73
CA THR A 87 -5.31 -13.97 -1.88
C THR A 87 -4.81 -12.54 -1.77
N ARG A 88 -4.92 -11.90 -0.57
CA ARG A 88 -4.36 -10.55 -0.33
C ARG A 88 -2.84 -10.52 -0.47
N MET A 89 -2.15 -11.60 -0.09
CA MET A 89 -0.70 -11.71 -0.29
C MET A 89 -0.34 -11.66 -1.79
N TRP A 90 -1.06 -12.39 -2.64
CA TRP A 90 -0.86 -12.32 -4.09
C TRP A 90 -1.25 -10.97 -4.68
N MET A 91 -2.27 -10.32 -4.12
CA MET A 91 -2.63 -8.93 -4.46
C MET A 91 -1.48 -7.97 -4.13
N ALA A 92 -0.89 -8.07 -2.94
CA ALA A 92 0.26 -7.26 -2.55
C ALA A 92 1.47 -7.50 -3.48
N LEU A 93 1.68 -8.74 -3.92
CA LEU A 93 2.76 -9.08 -4.87
C LEU A 93 2.60 -8.36 -6.22
N TYR A 94 1.43 -8.44 -6.87
CA TYR A 94 1.25 -7.77 -8.16
C TYR A 94 1.24 -6.25 -8.02
N MET A 95 0.69 -5.71 -6.92
CA MET A 95 0.72 -4.27 -6.65
C MET A 95 2.15 -3.78 -6.40
N GLY A 96 2.97 -4.53 -5.65
CA GLY A 96 4.39 -4.26 -5.44
C GLY A 96 5.19 -4.33 -6.76
N GLY A 97 4.88 -5.30 -7.62
CA GLY A 97 5.47 -5.40 -8.96
C GLY A 97 5.17 -4.18 -9.82
N MET A 98 3.91 -3.74 -9.88
CA MET A 98 3.52 -2.54 -10.61
C MET A 98 4.14 -1.28 -10.00
N MET A 99 4.16 -1.15 -8.67
CA MET A 99 4.83 -0.05 -7.98
C MET A 99 6.32 0.01 -8.34
N THR A 100 7.00 -1.14 -8.39
CA THR A 100 8.41 -1.23 -8.80
C THR A 100 8.62 -0.69 -10.20
N ILE A 101 7.76 -1.05 -11.17
CA ILE A 101 7.82 -0.56 -12.55
C ILE A 101 7.68 0.97 -12.57
N ILE A 102 6.61 1.49 -11.95
CA ILE A 102 6.32 2.92 -11.95
C ILE A 102 7.45 3.71 -11.31
N MET A 103 7.88 3.32 -10.11
CA MET A 103 8.94 4.01 -9.39
C MET A 103 10.27 4.00 -10.14
N LEU A 104 10.63 2.87 -10.77
CA LEU A 104 11.86 2.81 -11.56
C LEU A 104 11.79 3.70 -12.80
N VAL A 105 10.65 3.79 -13.49
CA VAL A 105 10.44 4.71 -14.63
C VAL A 105 10.73 6.15 -14.22
N PHE A 106 10.16 6.62 -13.11
CA PHE A 106 10.39 7.98 -12.63
C PHE A 106 11.81 8.22 -12.11
N MET A 107 12.49 7.16 -11.69
CA MET A 107 13.84 7.26 -11.11
C MET A 107 14.96 6.85 -12.08
N LEU A 108 14.69 6.62 -13.37
CA LEU A 108 15.70 6.21 -14.36
C LEU A 108 16.87 7.20 -14.46
N GLY A 109 16.63 8.48 -14.23
CA GLY A 109 17.68 9.50 -14.20
C GLY A 109 18.69 9.34 -13.05
N MET A 110 18.30 8.66 -11.97
CA MET A 110 19.18 8.40 -10.81
C MET A 110 19.94 7.08 -10.95
N TYR A 111 19.42 6.12 -11.73
CA TYR A 111 19.95 4.77 -11.87
C TYR A 111 20.59 4.58 -13.24
N SER A 112 21.91 4.71 -13.32
CA SER A 112 22.68 4.70 -14.58
C SER A 112 22.97 3.28 -15.11
N ASN A 113 22.81 2.23 -14.30
CA ASN A 113 23.11 0.86 -14.73
C ASN A 113 21.94 0.27 -15.53
N ARG A 114 22.03 0.34 -16.86
CA ARG A 114 21.00 -0.14 -17.79
C ARG A 114 20.68 -1.64 -17.63
N SER A 115 21.69 -2.47 -17.39
CA SER A 115 21.48 -3.92 -17.21
C SER A 115 20.67 -4.22 -15.95
N THR A 116 21.01 -3.57 -14.83
CA THR A 116 20.28 -3.71 -13.58
C THR A 116 18.84 -3.20 -13.72
N ASN A 117 18.63 -2.08 -14.40
CA ASN A 117 17.28 -1.53 -14.62
C ASN A 117 16.43 -2.50 -15.44
N ILE A 118 16.97 -3.08 -16.51
CA ILE A 118 16.25 -4.09 -17.33
C ILE A 118 15.91 -5.33 -16.49
N ALA A 119 16.85 -5.81 -15.68
CA ALA A 119 16.60 -6.96 -14.79
C ALA A 119 15.50 -6.67 -13.77
N ILE A 120 15.45 -5.45 -13.18
CA ILE A 120 14.39 -5.03 -12.25
C ILE A 120 13.05 -4.94 -12.98
N PHE A 121 12.99 -4.35 -14.18
CA PHE A 121 11.75 -4.29 -14.97
C PHE A 121 11.24 -5.71 -15.31
N ALA A 122 12.11 -6.60 -15.74
CA ALA A 122 11.75 -7.98 -16.07
C ALA A 122 11.23 -8.71 -14.81
N GLY A 123 11.95 -8.64 -13.70
CA GLY A 123 11.52 -9.24 -12.43
C GLY A 123 10.19 -8.69 -11.91
N ALA A 124 9.99 -7.39 -11.99
CA ALA A 124 8.75 -6.72 -11.59
C ALA A 124 7.57 -7.11 -12.50
N ALA A 125 7.79 -7.20 -13.81
CA ALA A 125 6.78 -7.67 -14.76
C ALA A 125 6.39 -9.14 -14.50
N ILE A 126 7.37 -10.02 -14.24
CA ILE A 126 7.11 -11.41 -13.84
C ILE A 126 6.31 -11.47 -12.55
N ALA A 127 6.69 -10.71 -11.51
CA ALA A 127 5.98 -10.67 -10.25
C ALA A 127 4.53 -10.17 -10.43
N PHE A 128 4.33 -9.16 -11.28
CA PHE A 128 3.01 -8.64 -11.62
C PHE A 128 2.14 -9.71 -12.30
N VAL A 129 2.65 -10.33 -13.38
CA VAL A 129 1.89 -11.34 -14.13
C VAL A 129 1.61 -12.57 -13.27
N ALA A 130 2.60 -13.06 -12.52
CA ALA A 130 2.43 -14.18 -11.61
C ALA A 130 1.39 -13.87 -10.52
N GLY A 131 1.48 -12.72 -9.88
CA GLY A 131 0.52 -12.32 -8.84
C GLY A 131 -0.91 -12.21 -9.39
N VAL A 132 -1.11 -11.56 -10.53
CA VAL A 132 -2.43 -11.50 -11.20
C VAL A 132 -2.95 -12.89 -11.56
N THR A 133 -2.10 -13.75 -12.11
CA THR A 133 -2.49 -15.13 -12.47
C THR A 133 -2.90 -15.92 -11.24
N LEU A 134 -2.13 -15.87 -10.16
CA LEU A 134 -2.45 -16.58 -8.90
C LEU A 134 -3.75 -16.07 -8.27
N VAL A 135 -4.01 -14.76 -8.29
CA VAL A 135 -5.29 -14.20 -7.83
C VAL A 135 -6.46 -14.64 -8.71
N ARG A 136 -6.29 -14.67 -10.03
CA ARG A 136 -7.39 -15.02 -10.94
C ARG A 136 -7.69 -16.52 -11.00
N THR A 137 -6.66 -17.35 -10.91
CA THR A 137 -6.82 -18.81 -10.97
C THR A 137 -7.09 -19.45 -9.62
N GLN A 138 -6.74 -18.77 -8.51
CA GLN A 138 -6.81 -19.32 -7.15
C GLN A 138 -6.08 -20.67 -6.99
N ALA A 139 -5.12 -20.97 -7.87
CA ALA A 139 -4.50 -22.31 -8.01
C ALA A 139 -3.78 -22.80 -6.74
N THR A 140 -3.43 -21.89 -5.82
CA THR A 140 -2.75 -22.22 -4.55
C THR A 140 -3.66 -22.07 -3.33
N VAL A 141 -4.96 -21.77 -3.55
CA VAL A 141 -5.91 -21.47 -2.49
C VAL A 141 -6.82 -22.67 -2.27
N GLY A 142 -6.61 -23.41 -1.19
CA GLY A 142 -7.50 -24.48 -0.74
C GLY A 142 -8.64 -23.94 0.13
N ASP A 143 -9.53 -24.82 0.60
CA ASP A 143 -10.78 -24.47 1.26
C ASP A 143 -10.62 -23.56 2.47
N VAL A 144 -9.76 -23.92 3.42
CA VAL A 144 -9.48 -23.08 4.60
C VAL A 144 -8.85 -21.74 4.21
N ALA A 145 -7.94 -21.72 3.24
CA ALA A 145 -7.31 -20.49 2.80
C ALA A 145 -8.32 -19.57 2.07
N TRP A 146 -9.26 -20.16 1.34
CA TRP A 146 -10.35 -19.44 0.69
C TRP A 146 -11.28 -18.80 1.74
N MET A 147 -11.76 -19.57 2.73
CA MET A 147 -12.60 -19.05 3.80
C MET A 147 -11.90 -17.95 4.61
N LYS A 148 -10.62 -18.15 4.97
CA LYS A 148 -9.80 -17.13 5.63
C LYS A 148 -9.60 -15.85 4.82
N ALA A 149 -9.72 -15.92 3.49
CA ALA A 149 -9.71 -14.76 2.61
C ALA A 149 -11.09 -14.10 2.50
N MET A 150 -12.17 -14.91 2.53
CA MET A 150 -13.53 -14.43 2.39
C MET A 150 -14.06 -13.73 3.65
N ILE A 151 -13.72 -14.21 4.85
CA ILE A 151 -14.17 -13.57 6.11
C ILE A 151 -13.85 -12.07 6.16
N PRO A 152 -12.60 -11.60 5.97
CA PRO A 152 -12.33 -10.16 5.95
C PRO A 152 -12.94 -9.44 4.75
N HIS A 153 -13.26 -10.14 3.66
CA HIS A 153 -13.97 -9.55 2.52
C HIS A 153 -15.45 -9.29 2.88
N HIS A 154 -16.14 -10.26 3.50
CA HIS A 154 -17.49 -10.10 4.00
C HIS A 154 -17.58 -9.03 5.09
N SER A 155 -16.58 -8.99 5.96
CA SER A 155 -16.46 -7.99 7.03
C SER A 155 -16.46 -6.55 6.49
N ILE A 156 -15.81 -6.30 5.34
CA ILE A 156 -15.85 -4.98 4.69
C ILE A 156 -17.27 -4.65 4.20
N ALA A 157 -17.98 -5.62 3.65
CA ALA A 157 -19.36 -5.41 3.18
C ALA A 157 -20.29 -5.00 4.33
N ILE A 158 -20.16 -5.61 5.51
CA ILE A 158 -20.88 -5.21 6.72
C ILE A 158 -20.56 -3.77 7.08
N LEU A 159 -19.25 -3.42 7.19
CA LEU A 159 -18.81 -2.09 7.58
C LEU A 159 -19.36 -0.99 6.69
N VAL A 160 -19.29 -1.19 5.36
CA VAL A 160 -19.72 -0.16 4.41
C VAL A 160 -21.25 -0.07 4.31
N SER A 161 -21.97 -1.20 4.47
CA SER A 161 -23.43 -1.22 4.47
C SER A 161 -24.02 -0.60 5.73
N GLU A 162 -23.39 -0.78 6.89
CA GLU A 162 -23.85 -0.21 8.15
C GLU A 162 -23.64 1.31 8.21
N ARG A 163 -22.54 1.81 7.63
CA ARG A 163 -22.14 3.22 7.75
C ARG A 163 -22.54 4.12 6.59
N ALA A 164 -23.09 3.56 5.52
CA ALA A 164 -23.53 4.34 4.38
C ALA A 164 -24.86 5.04 4.69
N ASN A 165 -25.00 6.28 4.19
CA ASN A 165 -26.25 7.02 4.26
C ASN A 165 -27.10 6.75 2.99
N PHE A 166 -28.11 5.93 3.12
CA PHE A 166 -29.03 5.61 2.04
C PHE A 166 -30.23 6.56 2.04
N SER A 167 -30.53 7.16 0.89
CA SER A 167 -31.73 7.99 0.70
C SER A 167 -32.91 7.21 0.12
N ASP A 168 -32.65 6.10 -0.60
CA ASP A 168 -33.66 5.22 -1.17
C ASP A 168 -33.96 4.08 -0.20
N PRO A 169 -35.24 3.91 0.26
CA PRO A 169 -35.62 2.85 1.20
C PRO A 169 -35.33 1.43 0.67
N ARG A 170 -35.41 1.22 -0.63
CA ARG A 170 -35.10 -0.09 -1.25
C ARG A 170 -33.63 -0.45 -1.13
N VAL A 171 -32.76 0.56 -1.22
CA VAL A 171 -31.30 0.37 -1.04
C VAL A 171 -30.98 0.12 0.43
N GLN A 172 -31.69 0.79 1.35
CA GLN A 172 -31.54 0.56 2.78
C GLN A 172 -31.96 -0.87 3.16
N GLU A 173 -33.09 -1.34 2.64
CA GLU A 173 -33.56 -2.73 2.85
C GLU A 173 -32.56 -3.75 2.29
N LEU A 174 -32.05 -3.52 1.07
CA LEU A 174 -31.01 -4.37 0.49
C LEU A 174 -29.73 -4.39 1.35
N ALA A 175 -29.29 -3.25 1.86
CA ALA A 175 -28.10 -3.16 2.73
C ALA A 175 -28.30 -3.95 4.03
N THR A 176 -29.49 -3.90 4.63
CA THR A 176 -29.83 -4.69 5.82
C THR A 176 -29.75 -6.19 5.52
N ALA A 177 -30.36 -6.62 4.43
CA ALA A 177 -30.31 -8.03 4.01
C ALA A 177 -28.87 -8.50 3.72
N ILE A 178 -28.03 -7.64 3.14
CA ILE A 178 -26.60 -7.94 2.94
C ILE A 178 -25.89 -8.12 4.29
N ILE A 179 -26.11 -7.24 5.26
CA ILE A 179 -25.47 -7.34 6.59
C ILE A 179 -25.82 -8.69 7.24
N GLU A 180 -27.09 -9.04 7.28
CA GLU A 180 -27.57 -10.30 7.87
C GLU A 180 -26.94 -11.52 7.20
N ALA A 181 -26.94 -11.56 5.87
CA ALA A 181 -26.33 -12.64 5.10
C ALA A 181 -24.82 -12.76 5.36
N GLN A 182 -24.10 -11.62 5.37
CA GLN A 182 -22.64 -11.62 5.59
C GLN A 182 -22.27 -12.07 7.00
N LEU A 183 -23.04 -11.70 8.03
CA LEU A 183 -22.82 -12.17 9.40
C LEU A 183 -22.99 -13.68 9.50
N SER A 184 -24.06 -14.22 8.96
CA SER A 184 -24.33 -15.65 8.94
C SER A 184 -23.24 -16.44 8.20
N GLU A 185 -22.82 -15.96 7.02
CA GLU A 185 -21.76 -16.61 6.24
C GLU A 185 -20.38 -16.55 6.91
N ILE A 186 -20.05 -15.46 7.63
CA ILE A 186 -18.82 -15.39 8.42
C ILE A 186 -18.80 -16.45 9.52
N GLU A 187 -19.91 -16.61 10.23
CA GLU A 187 -20.04 -17.62 11.29
C GLU A 187 -19.91 -19.04 10.73
N GLU A 188 -20.63 -19.31 9.63
CA GLU A 188 -20.52 -20.59 8.94
C GLU A 188 -19.08 -20.91 8.52
N MET A 189 -18.38 -19.95 7.89
CA MET A 189 -16.98 -20.12 7.50
C MET A 189 -16.06 -20.37 8.71
N LYS A 190 -16.27 -19.69 9.83
CA LYS A 190 -15.50 -19.91 11.06
C LYS A 190 -15.71 -21.34 11.58
N ASN A 191 -16.95 -21.84 11.57
CA ASN A 191 -17.27 -23.18 11.99
C ASN A 191 -16.64 -24.24 11.06
N TYR A 192 -16.69 -24.06 9.75
CA TYR A 192 -16.03 -24.97 8.81
C TYR A 192 -14.51 -24.95 8.93
N ILE A 193 -13.90 -23.77 9.14
CA ILE A 193 -12.45 -23.70 9.40
C ILE A 193 -12.09 -24.54 10.62
N ALA A 194 -12.82 -24.38 11.72
CA ALA A 194 -12.57 -25.13 12.96
C ALA A 194 -12.76 -26.64 12.77
N ASP A 195 -13.79 -27.04 12.04
CA ASP A 195 -14.07 -28.46 11.76
C ASP A 195 -12.99 -29.08 10.86
N ILE A 196 -12.63 -28.44 9.75
CA ILE A 196 -11.61 -28.95 8.83
C ILE A 196 -10.22 -29.00 9.49
N GLU A 197 -9.88 -28.03 10.31
CA GLU A 197 -8.60 -28.02 11.04
C GLU A 197 -8.53 -29.12 12.11
N ALA A 198 -9.67 -29.51 12.67
CA ALA A 198 -9.73 -30.57 13.71
C ALA A 198 -9.89 -31.99 13.12
N ASN A 199 -10.70 -32.14 12.08
CA ASN A 199 -11.20 -33.45 11.60
C ASN A 199 -10.77 -33.77 10.16
N GLY A 200 -10.25 -32.78 9.41
CA GLY A 200 -9.97 -32.90 7.98
C GLY A 200 -11.20 -32.67 7.12
N ASP A 201 -11.04 -32.82 5.80
CA ASP A 201 -12.11 -32.58 4.82
C ASP A 201 -13.28 -33.56 4.99
N ALA A 202 -14.49 -33.06 4.92
CA ALA A 202 -15.69 -33.88 4.96
C ALA A 202 -15.82 -34.81 3.72
N PRO A 203 -16.42 -35.99 3.86
CA PRO A 203 -16.66 -36.89 2.71
C PRO A 203 -17.52 -36.22 1.62
N ALA A 204 -17.26 -36.63 0.37
CA ALA A 204 -18.06 -36.15 -0.75
C ALA A 204 -19.56 -36.43 -0.56
N GLY A 205 -20.37 -35.41 -0.76
CA GLY A 205 -21.83 -35.49 -0.56
C GLY A 205 -22.33 -35.06 0.81
N THR A 206 -21.43 -34.65 1.73
CA THR A 206 -21.83 -34.04 3.01
C THR A 206 -22.60 -32.74 2.74
N PRO A 207 -23.84 -32.57 3.25
CA PRO A 207 -24.62 -31.36 2.97
C PRO A 207 -24.04 -30.15 3.71
N ARG A 208 -24.25 -28.96 3.13
CA ARG A 208 -23.93 -27.69 3.79
C ARG A 208 -24.77 -27.54 5.06
N THR A 209 -24.11 -27.20 6.15
CA THR A 209 -24.79 -26.88 7.42
C THR A 209 -24.93 -25.37 7.52
N ILE A 210 -26.16 -24.88 7.47
CA ILE A 210 -26.43 -23.46 7.71
C ILE A 210 -26.59 -23.26 9.21
N PRO A 211 -25.90 -22.30 9.87
CA PRO A 211 -26.14 -21.99 11.27
C PRO A 211 -27.64 -21.72 11.50
N SER A 212 -28.23 -22.37 12.48
CA SER A 212 -29.59 -22.07 12.88
C SER A 212 -29.64 -20.71 13.56
N GLU A 213 -30.54 -19.83 13.10
CA GLU A 213 -30.84 -18.56 13.76
C GLU A 213 -31.24 -18.75 15.25
#